data_bb837713871c571a48f897e8fe305851
#
_entry.id   bb837713871c571a48f897e8fe305851
#
_cell.length_a   1.000
_cell.length_b   1.000
_cell.length_c   1.000
_cell.angle_alpha   90.00
_cell.angle_beta   90.00
_cell.angle_gamma   90.00
#
_symmetry.space_group_name_H-M   'P 1'
#
loop_
_entity.id
_entity.type
_entity.pdbx_description
1 polymer ?
#
loop_
_entity_poly.entity_id
_entity_poly.type
_entity_poly.pdbx_seq_one_letter_code
_entity_poly.pdbx_strand_id
1 'polypeptide(L)'
;MKGLIPSFERASGHTVNMSVFGTGPAVAKIKDGTFADLILLGPDALSELAAAGKVDAGSIMPVFHSRIGLAVRARAPKPDISTDAALRQTLLDAKSIGYSIGPSGEHFSKVIIEKLGIAQTLRPKMTNIRGAPVGVGVARGEVEIGIHQIAELMPIAGIDIVGDLPADLNKTIIYATGLTTMVKHPQAAAALVRFLTLPGSAPVIQKNGMNPA
;
A
#
# COMPACT_ATOMS: atom_id res chain seq x y z
N MET A 1 6.00 -0.97 -8.15
CA MET A 1 6.61 -1.95 -9.09
C MET A 1 7.12 -1.33 -10.40
N LYS A 2 6.64 -0.12 -10.79
CA LYS A 2 7.20 0.61 -11.94
C LYS A 2 8.72 0.81 -11.77
N GLY A 3 9.50 0.41 -12.76
CA GLY A 3 10.97 0.48 -12.72
C GLY A 3 11.68 -0.74 -12.10
N LEU A 4 11.12 -1.39 -11.09
CA LEU A 4 11.71 -2.61 -10.49
C LEU A 4 11.62 -3.79 -11.47
N ILE A 5 10.43 -4.08 -12.00
CA ILE A 5 10.24 -5.19 -12.93
C ILE A 5 11.09 -5.04 -14.20
N PRO A 6 11.07 -3.90 -14.94
CA PRO A 6 11.94 -3.74 -16.09
C PRO A 6 13.44 -3.84 -15.78
N SER A 7 13.86 -3.44 -14.56
CA SER A 7 15.26 -3.58 -14.15
C SER A 7 15.64 -5.03 -13.88
N PHE A 8 14.74 -5.79 -13.25
CA PHE A 8 14.91 -7.23 -13.06
C PHE A 8 14.99 -7.98 -14.40
N GLU A 9 14.06 -7.71 -15.31
CA GLU A 9 14.00 -8.36 -16.62
C GLU A 9 15.30 -8.15 -17.43
N ARG A 10 15.81 -6.90 -17.42
CA ARG A 10 17.12 -6.60 -18.08
C ARG A 10 18.29 -7.31 -17.41
N ALA A 11 18.29 -7.43 -16.09
CA ALA A 11 19.39 -8.02 -15.34
C ALA A 11 19.38 -9.55 -15.37
N SER A 12 18.21 -10.17 -15.48
CA SER A 12 18.05 -11.62 -15.35
C SER A 12 17.72 -12.35 -16.64
N GLY A 13 17.24 -11.63 -17.68
CA GLY A 13 16.71 -12.23 -18.90
C GLY A 13 15.34 -12.90 -18.75
N HIS A 14 14.76 -12.88 -17.55
CA HIS A 14 13.40 -13.37 -17.32
C HIS A 14 12.35 -12.32 -17.70
N THR A 15 11.16 -12.76 -18.11
CA THR A 15 10.00 -11.90 -18.32
C THR A 15 9.01 -12.07 -17.18
N VAL A 16 8.44 -10.97 -16.68
CA VAL A 16 7.47 -10.95 -15.58
C VAL A 16 6.10 -10.51 -16.07
N ASN A 17 5.16 -11.44 -16.10
CA ASN A 17 3.75 -11.17 -16.37
C ASN A 17 3.05 -10.76 -15.07
N MET A 18 2.86 -9.46 -14.85
CA MET A 18 2.29 -8.93 -13.62
C MET A 18 0.80 -8.58 -13.78
N SER A 19 -0.03 -9.10 -12.86
CA SER A 19 -1.42 -8.68 -12.68
C SER A 19 -1.59 -7.98 -11.33
N VAL A 20 -2.38 -6.91 -11.29
CA VAL A 20 -2.60 -6.11 -10.08
C VAL A 20 -4.06 -6.17 -9.67
N PHE A 21 -4.31 -6.57 -8.43
CA PHE A 21 -5.63 -6.66 -7.82
C PHE A 21 -5.59 -6.10 -6.39
N GLY A 22 -6.75 -5.69 -5.86
CA GLY A 22 -6.87 -5.50 -4.40
C GLY A 22 -6.68 -6.82 -3.65
N THR A 23 -6.32 -6.75 -2.37
CA THR A 23 -6.02 -7.94 -1.54
C THR A 23 -7.12 -9.01 -1.58
N GLY A 24 -8.37 -8.63 -1.35
CA GLY A 24 -9.50 -9.59 -1.35
C GLY A 24 -9.68 -10.31 -2.70
N PRO A 25 -9.81 -9.58 -3.82
CA PRO A 25 -9.85 -10.20 -5.16
C PRO A 25 -8.63 -11.06 -5.51
N ALA A 26 -7.41 -10.66 -5.08
CA ALA A 26 -6.21 -11.48 -5.29
C ALA A 26 -6.29 -12.81 -4.53
N VAL A 27 -6.66 -12.76 -3.24
CA VAL A 27 -6.86 -13.98 -2.41
C VAL A 27 -7.90 -14.91 -3.03
N ALA A 28 -9.05 -14.36 -3.45
CA ALA A 28 -10.12 -15.15 -4.07
C ALA A 28 -9.62 -15.87 -5.33
N LYS A 29 -8.95 -15.13 -6.24
CA LYS A 29 -8.42 -15.72 -7.49
C LYS A 29 -7.45 -16.88 -7.23
N ILE A 30 -6.56 -16.74 -6.24
CA ILE A 30 -5.61 -17.82 -5.91
C ILE A 30 -6.31 -19.02 -5.28
N LYS A 31 -7.31 -18.81 -4.43
CA LYS A 31 -8.14 -19.88 -3.88
C LYS A 31 -8.88 -20.62 -4.99
N ASP A 32 -9.37 -19.89 -5.98
CA ASP A 32 -10.08 -20.44 -7.15
C ASP A 32 -9.14 -21.14 -8.16
N GLY A 33 -7.83 -21.16 -7.91
CA GLY A 33 -6.87 -21.86 -8.77
C GLY A 33 -6.29 -21.03 -9.90
N THR A 34 -6.44 -19.70 -9.88
CA THR A 34 -5.72 -18.82 -10.82
C THR A 34 -4.22 -18.99 -10.63
N PHE A 35 -3.52 -19.30 -11.73
CA PHE A 35 -2.08 -19.55 -11.71
C PHE A 35 -1.28 -18.27 -11.43
N ALA A 36 -0.29 -18.40 -10.56
CA ALA A 36 0.81 -17.45 -10.38
C ALA A 36 2.02 -18.21 -9.82
N ASP A 37 3.22 -17.83 -10.20
CA ASP A 37 4.46 -18.36 -9.59
C ASP A 37 4.71 -17.71 -8.23
N LEU A 38 4.49 -16.39 -8.14
CA LEU A 38 4.77 -15.57 -6.98
C LEU A 38 3.60 -14.61 -6.70
N ILE A 39 3.31 -14.39 -5.44
CA ILE A 39 2.31 -13.42 -5.00
C ILE A 39 2.99 -12.39 -4.10
N LEU A 40 2.54 -11.13 -4.22
CA LEU A 40 2.95 -10.01 -3.37
C LEU A 40 1.71 -9.45 -2.67
N LEU A 41 1.58 -9.67 -1.38
CA LEU A 41 0.46 -9.23 -0.53
C LEU A 41 0.94 -8.85 0.87
N GLY A 42 0.02 -8.42 1.74
CA GLY A 42 0.29 -8.33 3.17
C GLY A 42 0.50 -9.71 3.81
N PRO A 43 1.32 -9.81 4.88
CA PRO A 43 1.64 -11.09 5.54
C PRO A 43 0.40 -11.90 5.97
N ASP A 44 -0.63 -11.24 6.48
CA ASP A 44 -1.85 -11.89 6.95
C ASP A 44 -2.58 -12.63 5.80
N ALA A 45 -2.68 -11.97 4.63
CA ALA A 45 -3.30 -12.57 3.45
C ALA A 45 -2.47 -13.75 2.89
N LEU A 46 -1.14 -13.67 2.95
CA LEU A 46 -0.26 -14.78 2.58
C LEU A 46 -0.38 -15.95 3.56
N SER A 47 -0.48 -15.66 4.86
CA SER A 47 -0.70 -16.68 5.89
C SER A 47 -2.05 -17.38 5.71
N GLU A 48 -3.11 -16.64 5.36
CA GLU A 48 -4.41 -17.20 4.99
C GLU A 48 -4.32 -18.16 3.79
N LEU A 49 -3.58 -17.75 2.75
CA LEU A 49 -3.36 -18.59 1.57
C LEU A 49 -2.49 -19.80 1.88
N ALA A 50 -1.50 -19.67 2.76
CA ALA A 50 -0.68 -20.79 3.22
C ALA A 50 -1.51 -21.81 4.02
N ALA A 51 -2.36 -21.35 4.94
CA ALA A 51 -3.30 -22.20 5.67
C ALA A 51 -4.27 -22.93 4.73
N ALA A 52 -4.63 -22.32 3.60
CA ALA A 52 -5.45 -22.94 2.55
C ALA A 52 -4.65 -23.84 1.59
N GLY A 53 -3.35 -24.07 1.82
CA GLY A 53 -2.48 -24.89 0.97
C GLY A 53 -2.21 -24.31 -0.41
N LYS A 54 -2.34 -22.98 -0.58
CA LYS A 54 -2.17 -22.29 -1.87
C LYS A 54 -0.82 -21.57 -1.99
N VAL A 55 -0.16 -21.33 -0.87
CA VAL A 55 1.16 -20.69 -0.78
C VAL A 55 2.05 -21.55 0.11
N ASP A 56 3.32 -21.71 -0.26
CA ASP A 56 4.33 -22.29 0.60
C ASP A 56 4.65 -21.35 1.75
N ALA A 57 4.29 -21.75 2.97
CA ALA A 57 4.51 -20.97 4.19
C ALA A 57 5.99 -20.62 4.41
N GLY A 58 6.91 -21.55 4.06
CA GLY A 58 8.35 -21.33 4.19
C GLY A 58 8.93 -20.32 3.20
N SER A 59 8.17 -19.99 2.15
CA SER A 59 8.57 -19.00 1.13
C SER A 59 8.13 -17.57 1.44
N ILE A 60 7.34 -17.36 2.50
CA ILE A 60 6.81 -16.04 2.84
C ILE A 60 7.96 -15.16 3.35
N MET A 61 8.24 -14.07 2.61
CA MET A 61 9.33 -13.15 2.92
C MET A 61 8.89 -11.69 2.76
N PRO A 62 9.04 -10.85 3.80
CA PRO A 62 8.87 -9.41 3.67
C PRO A 62 9.85 -8.84 2.64
N VAL A 63 9.39 -7.93 1.79
CA VAL A 63 10.23 -7.31 0.74
C VAL A 63 10.19 -5.79 0.78
N PHE A 64 9.05 -5.21 1.16
CA PHE A 64 8.87 -3.77 1.27
C PHE A 64 7.99 -3.41 2.45
N HIS A 65 8.11 -2.16 2.84
CA HIS A 65 7.09 -1.55 3.69
C HIS A 65 6.79 -0.13 3.20
N SER A 66 5.58 0.34 3.50
CA SER A 66 5.15 1.71 3.24
C SER A 66 4.46 2.27 4.47
N ARG A 67 4.55 3.60 4.64
CA ARG A 67 3.87 4.31 5.71
C ARG A 67 2.57 4.92 5.19
N ILE A 68 1.70 5.28 6.11
CA ILE A 68 0.47 6.01 5.82
C ILE A 68 0.81 7.49 5.73
N GLY A 69 0.31 8.15 4.69
CA GLY A 69 0.49 9.57 4.49
C GLY A 69 -0.82 10.27 4.15
N LEU A 70 -0.71 11.59 4.05
CA LEU A 70 -1.78 12.49 3.70
C LEU A 70 -1.48 13.15 2.35
N ALA A 71 -2.49 13.23 1.49
CA ALA A 71 -2.44 13.96 0.23
C ALA A 71 -3.56 14.98 0.13
N VAL A 72 -3.26 16.06 -0.58
CA VAL A 72 -4.20 17.11 -0.97
C VAL A 72 -4.20 17.24 -2.49
N ARG A 73 -5.14 17.98 -3.05
CA ARG A 73 -5.14 18.29 -4.48
C ARG A 73 -3.85 19.05 -4.85
N ALA A 74 -3.31 18.79 -6.03
CA ALA A 74 -2.13 19.48 -6.51
C ALA A 74 -2.29 21.02 -6.44
N ARG A 75 -1.25 21.69 -5.93
CA ARG A 75 -1.20 23.13 -5.66
C ARG A 75 -2.15 23.66 -4.57
N ALA A 76 -2.88 22.80 -3.88
CA ALA A 76 -3.59 23.20 -2.66
C ALA A 76 -2.58 23.47 -1.52
N PRO A 77 -2.91 24.34 -0.57
CA PRO A 77 -2.08 24.53 0.62
C PRO A 77 -1.85 23.20 1.33
N LYS A 78 -0.61 22.92 1.70
CA LYS A 78 -0.25 21.74 2.48
C LYS A 78 -0.47 22.03 3.96
N PRO A 79 -1.39 21.33 4.62
CA PRO A 79 -1.62 21.52 6.04
C PRO A 79 -0.45 20.96 6.86
N ASP A 80 -0.29 21.46 8.08
CA ASP A 80 0.66 20.92 9.04
C ASP A 80 0.15 19.59 9.60
N ILE A 81 0.95 18.55 9.49
CA ILE A 81 0.71 17.21 10.04
C ILE A 81 1.92 16.68 10.81
N SER A 82 2.82 17.56 11.24
CA SER A 82 4.11 17.20 11.83
C SER A 82 3.98 16.58 13.24
N THR A 83 2.89 16.85 13.94
CA THR A 83 2.58 16.32 15.27
C THR A 83 1.17 15.77 15.34
N ASP A 84 0.85 14.98 16.37
CA ASP A 84 -0.50 14.47 16.62
C ASP A 84 -1.51 15.60 16.76
N ALA A 85 -1.13 16.69 17.43
CA ALA A 85 -1.98 17.87 17.61
C ALA A 85 -2.22 18.60 16.28
N ALA A 86 -1.19 18.77 15.46
CA ALA A 86 -1.29 19.39 14.14
C ALA A 86 -2.16 18.54 13.19
N LEU A 87 -1.93 17.22 13.15
CA LEU A 87 -2.77 16.31 12.38
C LEU A 87 -4.22 16.35 12.86
N ARG A 88 -4.44 16.34 14.18
CA ARG A 88 -5.79 16.44 14.75
C ARG A 88 -6.51 17.71 14.27
N GLN A 89 -5.85 18.86 14.33
CA GLN A 89 -6.43 20.13 13.86
C GLN A 89 -6.71 20.10 12.36
N THR A 90 -5.75 19.64 11.56
CA THR A 90 -5.91 19.48 10.09
C THR A 90 -7.13 18.62 9.75
N LEU A 91 -7.34 17.50 10.43
CA LEU A 91 -8.47 16.62 10.19
C LEU A 91 -9.80 17.26 10.61
N LEU A 92 -9.82 18.03 11.71
CA LEU A 92 -11.02 18.75 12.17
C LEU A 92 -11.41 19.87 11.21
N ASP A 93 -10.46 20.57 10.62
CA ASP A 93 -10.68 21.69 9.69
C ASP A 93 -11.08 21.21 8.30
N ALA A 94 -10.69 20.00 7.92
CA ALA A 94 -11.03 19.44 6.62
C ALA A 94 -12.54 19.32 6.40
N LYS A 95 -13.01 19.66 5.21
CA LYS A 95 -14.41 19.54 4.80
C LYS A 95 -14.81 18.10 4.49
N SER A 96 -13.87 17.32 3.93
CA SER A 96 -14.07 15.91 3.59
C SER A 96 -12.77 15.15 3.55
N ILE A 97 -12.80 13.86 3.95
CA ILE A 97 -11.63 13.00 4.08
C ILE A 97 -11.92 11.67 3.39
N GLY A 98 -11.11 11.36 2.36
CA GLY A 98 -11.15 10.08 1.69
C GLY A 98 -10.16 9.08 2.32
N TYR A 99 -10.57 7.84 2.45
CA TYR A 99 -9.72 6.74 2.93
C TYR A 99 -10.05 5.42 2.23
N SER A 100 -9.11 4.46 2.24
CA SER A 100 -9.28 3.16 1.59
C SER A 100 -10.00 2.14 2.48
N ILE A 101 -10.42 1.02 1.88
CA ILE A 101 -10.90 -0.16 2.63
C ILE A 101 -9.77 -1.05 3.15
N GLY A 102 -8.54 -0.86 2.66
CA GLY A 102 -7.39 -1.70 3.03
C GLY A 102 -6.76 -1.33 4.39
N PRO A 103 -5.62 -1.96 4.74
CA PRO A 103 -5.00 -1.84 6.06
C PRO A 103 -4.72 -0.42 6.53
N SER A 104 -4.36 0.51 5.61
CA SER A 104 -4.14 1.92 5.95
C SER A 104 -5.44 2.64 6.32
N GLY A 105 -6.51 2.40 5.58
CA GLY A 105 -7.81 3.00 5.86
C GLY A 105 -8.47 2.43 7.10
N GLU A 106 -8.32 1.14 7.36
CA GLU A 106 -8.76 0.52 8.61
C GLU A 106 -8.04 1.10 9.81
N HIS A 107 -6.71 1.24 9.72
CA HIS A 107 -5.92 1.85 10.79
C HIS A 107 -6.33 3.30 11.02
N PHE A 108 -6.53 4.08 9.96
CA PHE A 108 -7.04 5.45 10.08
C PHE A 108 -8.41 5.51 10.76
N SER A 109 -9.38 4.75 10.26
CA SER A 109 -10.78 4.85 10.66
C SER A 109 -11.12 4.16 11.99
N LYS A 110 -10.28 3.24 12.48
CA LYS A 110 -10.53 2.47 13.70
C LYS A 110 -9.53 2.79 14.82
N VAL A 111 -8.34 3.32 14.50
CA VAL A 111 -7.28 3.55 15.48
C VAL A 111 -6.92 5.03 15.59
N ILE A 112 -6.54 5.67 14.47
CA ILE A 112 -6.02 7.05 14.52
C ILE A 112 -7.07 8.02 15.04
N ILE A 113 -8.27 8.03 14.47
CA ILE A 113 -9.34 8.98 14.88
C ILE A 113 -9.83 8.75 16.29
N GLU A 114 -9.76 7.51 16.80
CA GLU A 114 -10.09 7.19 18.20
C GLU A 114 -8.98 7.69 19.14
N LYS A 115 -7.70 7.43 18.82
CA LYS A 115 -6.55 7.94 19.60
C LYS A 115 -6.54 9.47 19.68
N LEU A 116 -6.92 10.16 18.61
CA LEU A 116 -7.01 11.61 18.56
C LEU A 116 -8.27 12.17 19.24
N GLY A 117 -9.20 11.32 19.67
CA GLY A 117 -10.45 11.73 20.32
C GLY A 117 -11.41 12.52 19.41
N ILE A 118 -11.39 12.27 18.10
CA ILE A 118 -12.18 13.02 17.10
C ILE A 118 -13.12 12.16 16.25
N ALA A 119 -13.27 10.90 16.59
CA ALA A 119 -14.03 9.95 15.79
C ALA A 119 -15.47 10.40 15.50
N GLN A 120 -16.20 10.88 16.52
CA GLN A 120 -17.59 11.34 16.35
C GLN A 120 -17.68 12.53 15.40
N THR A 121 -16.77 13.49 15.50
CA THR A 121 -16.72 14.69 14.66
C THR A 121 -16.32 14.38 13.22
N LEU A 122 -15.41 13.41 13.03
CA LEU A 122 -14.89 13.08 11.71
C LEU A 122 -15.80 12.18 10.89
N ARG A 123 -16.47 11.19 11.50
CA ARG A 123 -17.27 10.19 10.77
C ARG A 123 -18.22 10.79 9.70
N PRO A 124 -18.93 11.92 9.95
CA PRO A 124 -19.79 12.52 8.93
C PRO A 124 -19.04 13.09 7.72
N LYS A 125 -17.72 13.39 7.87
CA LYS A 125 -16.86 13.97 6.83
C LYS A 125 -16.06 12.89 6.09
N MET A 126 -16.10 11.64 6.53
CA MET A 126 -15.27 10.55 6.02
C MET A 126 -15.97 9.81 4.88
N THR A 127 -15.25 9.62 3.78
CA THR A 127 -15.71 8.85 2.63
C THR A 127 -14.79 7.67 2.37
N ASN A 128 -15.33 6.47 2.41
CA ASN A 128 -14.62 5.27 2.03
C ASN A 128 -14.57 5.16 0.50
N ILE A 129 -13.39 5.40 -0.09
CA ILE A 129 -13.18 5.33 -1.54
C ILE A 129 -13.05 3.87 -1.97
N ARG A 130 -13.94 3.44 -2.86
CA ARG A 130 -14.01 2.07 -3.37
C ARG A 130 -13.81 2.06 -4.89
N GLY A 131 -13.19 1.00 -5.39
CA GLY A 131 -13.02 0.80 -6.83
C GLY A 131 -11.98 1.71 -7.51
N ALA A 132 -11.40 2.67 -6.78
CA ALA A 132 -10.34 3.54 -7.26
C ALA A 132 -9.34 3.85 -6.13
N PRO A 133 -8.09 4.21 -6.45
CA PRO A 133 -7.16 4.74 -5.46
C PRO A 133 -7.67 6.03 -4.82
N VAL A 134 -7.42 6.21 -3.52
CA VAL A 134 -7.87 7.40 -2.76
C VAL A 134 -7.41 8.71 -3.41
N GLY A 135 -6.16 8.75 -3.89
CA GLY A 135 -5.62 9.93 -4.56
C GLY A 135 -6.40 10.37 -5.80
N VAL A 136 -7.11 9.47 -6.47
CA VAL A 136 -7.97 9.82 -7.62
C VAL A 136 -9.16 10.65 -7.17
N GLY A 137 -9.79 10.29 -6.04
CA GLY A 137 -10.87 11.08 -5.44
C GLY A 137 -10.41 12.48 -5.03
N VAL A 138 -9.18 12.58 -4.47
CA VAL A 138 -8.55 13.89 -4.15
C VAL A 138 -8.30 14.71 -5.42
N ALA A 139 -7.70 14.11 -6.44
CA ALA A 139 -7.39 14.79 -7.70
C ALA A 139 -8.65 15.37 -8.38
N ARG A 140 -9.76 14.65 -8.31
CA ARG A 140 -11.06 15.06 -8.86
C ARG A 140 -11.83 16.05 -7.96
N GLY A 141 -11.37 16.26 -6.71
CA GLY A 141 -12.04 17.12 -5.73
C GLY A 141 -13.30 16.50 -5.13
N GLU A 142 -13.46 15.17 -5.21
CA GLU A 142 -14.51 14.42 -4.54
C GLU A 142 -14.32 14.45 -3.02
N VAL A 143 -13.06 14.53 -2.57
CA VAL A 143 -12.65 14.73 -1.18
C VAL A 143 -11.50 15.73 -1.11
N GLU A 144 -11.41 16.48 0.00
CA GLU A 144 -10.39 17.50 0.21
C GLU A 144 -9.04 16.86 0.59
N ILE A 145 -9.06 15.92 1.51
CA ILE A 145 -7.89 15.20 2.03
C ILE A 145 -8.02 13.71 1.72
N GLY A 146 -6.90 13.10 1.33
CA GLY A 146 -6.79 11.65 1.13
C GLY A 146 -5.80 11.03 2.10
N ILE A 147 -6.23 10.01 2.83
CA ILE A 147 -5.39 9.20 3.72
C ILE A 147 -5.18 7.82 3.11
N HIS A 148 -3.94 7.51 2.77
CA HIS A 148 -3.57 6.22 2.18
C HIS A 148 -2.08 5.92 2.38
N GLN A 149 -1.64 4.74 1.98
CA GLN A 149 -0.22 4.43 1.91
C GLN A 149 0.49 5.34 0.91
N ILE A 150 1.66 5.84 1.26
CA ILE A 150 2.48 6.69 0.35
C ILE A 150 2.70 6.01 -1.00
N ALA A 151 2.99 4.71 -1.00
CA ALA A 151 3.20 3.93 -2.22
C ALA A 151 1.99 3.92 -3.18
N GLU A 152 0.78 4.07 -2.63
CA GLU A 152 -0.47 4.12 -3.40
C GLU A 152 -0.84 5.55 -3.83
N LEU A 153 -0.32 6.57 -3.14
CA LEU A 153 -0.50 7.98 -3.49
C LEU A 153 0.50 8.43 -4.56
N MET A 154 1.76 7.99 -4.48
CA MET A 154 2.85 8.41 -5.36
C MET A 154 2.55 8.32 -6.87
N PRO A 155 1.89 7.27 -7.39
CA PRO A 155 1.63 7.15 -8.83
C PRO A 155 0.49 8.03 -9.34
N ILE A 156 -0.24 8.72 -8.46
CA ILE A 156 -1.45 9.46 -8.82
C ILE A 156 -1.09 10.89 -9.23
N ALA A 157 -1.44 11.26 -10.46
CA ALA A 157 -1.31 12.64 -10.92
C ALA A 157 -2.43 13.53 -10.35
N GLY A 158 -2.14 14.82 -10.18
CA GLY A 158 -3.13 15.80 -9.72
C GLY A 158 -3.28 15.89 -8.20
N ILE A 159 -2.37 15.28 -7.44
CA ILE A 159 -2.27 15.43 -5.99
C ILE A 159 -0.86 15.84 -5.57
N ASP A 160 -0.76 16.46 -4.42
CA ASP A 160 0.49 16.68 -3.69
C ASP A 160 0.47 15.86 -2.39
N ILE A 161 1.51 15.07 -2.18
CA ILE A 161 1.70 14.38 -0.91
C ILE A 161 2.23 15.39 0.10
N VAL A 162 1.55 15.51 1.24
CA VAL A 162 1.94 16.39 2.34
C VAL A 162 3.09 15.77 3.11
N GLY A 163 2.99 14.50 3.45
CA GLY A 163 3.99 13.73 4.16
C GLY A 163 3.41 12.49 4.81
N ASP A 164 4.26 11.80 5.57
CA ASP A 164 3.87 10.72 6.46
C ASP A 164 3.04 11.27 7.64
N LEU A 165 2.09 10.49 8.13
CA LEU A 165 1.44 10.78 9.41
C LEU A 165 2.46 10.72 10.56
N PRO A 166 2.21 11.38 11.71
CA PRO A 166 3.08 11.33 12.89
C PRO A 166 3.42 9.91 13.31
N ALA A 167 4.65 9.70 13.76
CA ALA A 167 5.21 8.37 14.01
C ALA A 167 4.36 7.52 14.99
N ASP A 168 3.85 8.15 16.06
CA ASP A 168 3.08 7.46 17.10
C ASP A 168 1.67 7.04 16.65
N LEU A 169 1.16 7.68 15.60
CA LEU A 169 -0.12 7.37 14.98
C LEU A 169 0.03 6.51 13.72
N ASN A 170 1.21 6.49 13.10
CA ASN A 170 1.43 5.80 11.85
C ASN A 170 1.52 4.28 12.05
N LYS A 171 1.23 3.57 10.98
CA LYS A 171 1.42 2.13 10.88
C LYS A 171 2.31 1.81 9.68
N THR A 172 3.31 0.98 9.90
CA THR A 172 4.09 0.38 8.83
C THR A 172 3.28 -0.73 8.16
N ILE A 173 2.99 -0.59 6.89
CA ILE A 173 2.29 -1.59 6.09
C ILE A 173 3.33 -2.41 5.37
N ILE A 174 3.42 -3.69 5.72
CA ILE A 174 4.39 -4.63 5.15
C ILE A 174 3.80 -5.29 3.91
N TYR A 175 4.62 -5.40 2.88
CA TYR A 175 4.39 -6.22 1.70
C TYR A 175 5.36 -7.40 1.72
N ALA A 176 4.84 -8.59 1.62
CA ALA A 176 5.62 -9.82 1.55
C ALA A 176 5.35 -10.57 0.26
N THR A 177 6.29 -11.37 -0.16
CA THR A 177 6.12 -12.34 -1.25
C THR A 177 5.85 -13.72 -0.69
N GLY A 178 5.19 -14.57 -1.49
CA GLY A 178 5.02 -15.99 -1.23
C GLY A 178 4.96 -16.77 -2.55
N LEU A 179 5.65 -17.89 -2.63
CA LEU A 179 5.55 -18.82 -3.76
C LEU A 179 4.23 -19.57 -3.68
N THR A 180 3.51 -19.70 -4.79
CA THR A 180 2.31 -20.54 -4.81
C THR A 180 2.70 -22.02 -4.82
N THR A 181 1.79 -22.89 -4.37
CA THR A 181 1.97 -24.33 -4.49
C THR A 181 1.87 -24.83 -5.94
N MET A 182 1.48 -23.97 -6.89
CA MET A 182 1.41 -24.26 -8.33
C MET A 182 2.60 -23.70 -9.12
N VAL A 183 3.64 -23.23 -8.44
CA VAL A 183 4.80 -22.60 -9.07
C VAL A 183 5.40 -23.45 -10.20
N LYS A 184 5.58 -22.88 -11.38
CA LYS A 184 6.19 -23.54 -12.56
C LYS A 184 7.64 -23.09 -12.76
N HIS A 185 7.98 -21.90 -12.32
CA HIS A 185 9.29 -21.27 -12.53
C HIS A 185 9.93 -20.88 -11.18
N PRO A 186 10.20 -21.85 -10.27
CA PRO A 186 10.64 -21.56 -8.91
C PRO A 186 12.00 -20.81 -8.87
N GLN A 187 12.89 -21.10 -9.79
CA GLN A 187 14.20 -20.43 -9.88
C GLN A 187 14.05 -18.95 -10.28
N ALA A 188 13.21 -18.66 -11.27
CA ALA A 188 12.93 -17.29 -11.71
C ALA A 188 12.19 -16.49 -10.62
N ALA A 189 11.22 -17.11 -9.94
CA ALA A 189 10.52 -16.49 -8.82
C ALA A 189 11.48 -16.19 -7.65
N ALA A 190 12.35 -17.13 -7.28
CA ALA A 190 13.37 -16.91 -6.25
C ALA A 190 14.38 -15.82 -6.66
N ALA A 191 14.77 -15.76 -7.93
CA ALA A 191 15.62 -14.70 -8.46
C ALA A 191 14.96 -13.33 -8.36
N LEU A 192 13.64 -13.23 -8.64
CA LEU A 192 12.90 -11.98 -8.48
C LEU A 192 12.82 -11.56 -7.01
N VAL A 193 12.50 -12.46 -6.09
CA VAL A 193 12.48 -12.15 -4.64
C VAL A 193 13.84 -11.64 -4.19
N ARG A 194 14.93 -12.34 -4.57
CA ARG A 194 16.29 -11.91 -4.25
C ARG A 194 16.58 -10.52 -4.81
N PHE A 195 16.22 -10.25 -6.07
CA PHE A 195 16.41 -8.94 -6.69
C PHE A 195 15.68 -7.83 -5.92
N LEU A 196 14.44 -8.08 -5.49
CA LEU A 196 13.64 -7.11 -4.73
C LEU A 196 14.23 -6.78 -3.35
N THR A 197 14.99 -7.71 -2.76
CA THR A 197 15.62 -7.55 -1.44
C THR A 197 17.10 -7.09 -1.50
N LEU A 198 17.68 -6.96 -2.70
CA LEU A 198 19.06 -6.45 -2.85
C LEU A 198 19.16 -4.98 -2.44
N PRO A 199 20.25 -4.56 -1.77
CA PRO A 199 20.50 -3.14 -1.46
C PRO A 199 20.47 -2.23 -2.69
N GLY A 200 20.92 -2.73 -3.85
CA GLY A 200 20.86 -2.00 -5.12
C GLY A 200 19.45 -1.66 -5.63
N SER A 201 18.42 -2.34 -5.14
CA SER A 201 17.03 -2.07 -5.47
C SER A 201 16.43 -0.95 -4.60
N ALA A 202 17.06 -0.60 -3.47
CA ALA A 202 16.54 0.38 -2.52
C ALA A 202 16.19 1.75 -3.14
N PRO A 203 17.03 2.37 -4.01
CA PRO A 203 16.68 3.66 -4.60
C PRO A 203 15.40 3.62 -5.44
N VAL A 204 15.16 2.52 -6.16
CA VAL A 204 13.95 2.36 -6.97
C VAL A 204 12.74 2.07 -6.08
N ILE A 205 12.92 1.30 -5.01
CA ILE A 205 11.87 1.03 -4.01
C ILE A 205 11.42 2.36 -3.37
N GLN A 206 12.38 3.17 -2.90
CA GLN A 206 12.11 4.47 -2.27
C GLN A 206 11.44 5.45 -3.22
N LYS A 207 11.85 5.48 -4.49
CA LYS A 207 11.22 6.30 -5.53
C LYS A 207 9.73 5.93 -5.74
N ASN A 208 9.31 4.74 -5.34
CA ASN A 208 7.91 4.30 -5.38
C ASN A 208 7.17 4.47 -4.03
N GLY A 209 7.72 5.22 -3.07
CA GLY A 209 7.08 5.49 -1.78
C GLY A 209 7.07 4.28 -0.83
N MET A 210 8.01 3.38 -1.03
CA MET A 210 8.24 2.20 -0.18
C MET A 210 9.67 2.24 0.37
N ASN A 211 9.93 1.45 1.40
CA ASN A 211 11.27 1.17 1.88
C ASN A 211 11.53 -0.34 1.82
N PRO A 212 12.79 -0.77 1.66
CA PRO A 212 13.16 -2.18 1.85
C PRO A 212 12.72 -2.70 3.22
N ALA A 213 12.35 -3.98 3.31
CA ALA A 213 11.98 -4.64 4.57
C ALA A 213 13.19 -4.87 5.47
#